data_08002d246c6ecddadf3dfc22de52cf92
#
_entry.id   08002d246c6ecddadf3dfc22de52cf92
#
_cell.length_a   1.000
_cell.length_b   1.000
_cell.length_c   1.000
_cell.angle_alpha   90.00
_cell.angle_beta   90.00
_cell.angle_gamma   90.00
#
_symmetry.space_group_name_H-M   'P 1'
#
loop_
_entity.id
_entity.type
_entity.pdbx_description
1 polymer ?
#
loop_
_entity_poly.entity_id
_entity_poly.type
_entity_poly.pdbx_seq_one_letter_code
_entity_poly.pdbx_strand_id
1 'polypeptide(L)'
;MFLFVGAEQSVNLGYQCLAKGGTIVVVGLFGGQITIPLPLLTLTEKKILGSYVGSLGEMGELMELVASGKIEPVEVESRNVSEANKTLEEMKNGELLGLVSLTHD
;
A
#
# COMPACT_ATOMS: atom_id res chain seq x y z
N MET A 1 11.70 -6.15 2.14
CA MET A 1 10.61 -6.15 1.13
C MET A 1 9.45 -5.33 1.67
N PHE A 2 8.86 -4.44 0.87
CA PHE A 2 7.66 -3.67 1.23
C PHE A 2 6.45 -4.20 0.46
N LEU A 3 5.33 -4.39 1.15
CA LEU A 3 4.07 -4.85 0.57
C LEU A 3 2.99 -3.78 0.75
N PHE A 4 2.71 -3.06 -0.32
CA PHE A 4 1.75 -1.95 -0.33
C PHE A 4 0.29 -2.40 -0.47
N VAL A 5 0.03 -3.60 -0.96
CA VAL A 5 -1.34 -4.14 -1.06
C VAL A 5 -1.85 -4.67 0.27
N GLY A 6 -1.02 -5.44 0.99
CA GLY A 6 -1.39 -6.01 2.28
C GLY A 6 -2.51 -7.06 2.21
N ALA A 7 -2.60 -7.81 1.10
CA ALA A 7 -3.51 -8.93 0.94
C ALA A 7 -2.85 -10.23 1.39
N GLU A 8 -3.64 -11.20 1.83
CA GLU A 8 -3.17 -12.51 2.29
C GLU A 8 -2.22 -13.18 1.29
N GLN A 9 -2.61 -13.21 0.01
CA GLN A 9 -1.80 -13.85 -1.05
C GLN A 9 -0.45 -13.15 -1.23
N SER A 10 -0.44 -11.81 -1.22
CA SER A 10 0.79 -11.05 -1.40
C SER A 10 1.74 -11.19 -0.21
N VAL A 11 1.21 -11.25 1.02
CA VAL A 11 2.02 -11.45 2.23
C VAL A 11 2.57 -12.87 2.28
N ASN A 12 1.78 -13.89 1.97
CA ASN A 12 2.23 -15.28 1.91
C ASN A 12 3.34 -15.46 0.86
N LEU A 13 3.14 -14.94 -0.34
CA LEU A 13 4.15 -14.99 -1.41
C LEU A 13 5.42 -14.27 -0.99
N GLY A 14 5.30 -13.04 -0.47
CA GLY A 14 6.43 -12.27 0.01
C GLY A 14 7.23 -12.98 1.11
N TYR A 15 6.52 -13.61 2.07
CA TYR A 15 7.16 -14.39 3.14
C TYR A 15 7.92 -15.61 2.61
N GLN A 16 7.38 -16.31 1.61
CA GLN A 16 8.05 -17.45 0.97
C GLN A 16 9.33 -17.02 0.23
N CYS A 17 9.28 -15.91 -0.49
CA CYS A 17 10.42 -15.38 -1.24
C CYS A 17 11.49 -14.72 -0.37
N LEU A 18 11.19 -14.46 0.90
CA LEU A 18 12.10 -13.77 1.80
C LEU A 18 13.30 -14.66 2.17
N ALA A 19 14.50 -14.15 2.00
CA ALA A 19 15.72 -14.83 2.42
C ALA A 19 15.79 -14.98 3.95
N LYS A 20 16.66 -15.87 4.43
CA LYS A 20 16.96 -16.00 5.88
C LYS A 20 17.43 -14.65 6.44
N GLY A 21 16.94 -14.29 7.62
CA GLY A 21 17.21 -12.99 8.26
C GLY A 21 16.48 -11.81 7.64
N GLY A 22 15.72 -12.03 6.55
CA GLY A 22 15.03 -10.99 5.82
C GLY A 22 13.85 -10.37 6.58
N THR A 23 13.48 -9.16 6.17
CA THR A 23 12.36 -8.41 6.75
C THR A 23 11.31 -8.12 5.69
N ILE A 24 10.05 -8.38 6.02
CA ILE A 24 8.88 -7.96 5.27
C ILE A 24 8.16 -6.86 6.04
N VAL A 25 7.83 -5.78 5.35
CA VAL A 25 7.05 -4.67 5.92
C VAL A 25 5.71 -4.61 5.21
N VAL A 26 4.64 -4.81 5.96
CA VAL A 26 3.26 -4.74 5.45
C VAL A 26 2.74 -3.33 5.67
N VAL A 27 2.42 -2.64 4.59
CA VAL A 27 1.92 -1.26 4.58
C VAL A 27 0.44 -1.22 4.24
N GLY A 28 0.00 -2.02 3.26
CA GLY A 28 -1.37 -2.05 2.79
C GLY A 28 -2.33 -2.72 3.77
N LEU A 29 -3.60 -2.32 3.69
CA LEU A 29 -4.67 -2.74 4.60
C LEU A 29 -5.79 -3.50 3.86
N PHE A 30 -5.46 -4.21 2.79
CA PHE A 30 -6.48 -4.95 2.02
C PHE A 30 -7.21 -6.01 2.85
N GLY A 31 -6.48 -6.66 3.77
CA GLY A 31 -7.05 -7.63 4.72
C GLY A 31 -6.62 -9.07 4.45
N GLY A 32 -7.13 -9.97 5.30
CA GLY A 32 -6.80 -11.39 5.29
C GLY A 32 -6.01 -11.82 6.53
N GLN A 33 -5.56 -13.06 6.53
CA GLN A 33 -4.81 -13.67 7.63
C GLN A 33 -3.69 -14.54 7.07
N ILE A 34 -2.58 -14.62 7.79
CA ILE A 34 -1.48 -15.54 7.47
C ILE A 34 -1.21 -16.46 8.64
N THR A 35 -0.86 -17.71 8.33
CA THR A 35 -0.42 -18.69 9.33
C THR A 35 1.02 -19.06 9.07
N ILE A 36 1.88 -18.89 10.06
CA ILE A 36 3.30 -19.16 9.97
C ILE A 36 3.67 -20.21 11.02
N PRO A 37 4.25 -21.35 10.63
CA PRO A 37 4.79 -22.30 11.59
C PRO A 37 5.92 -21.66 12.42
N LEU A 38 5.78 -21.61 13.74
CA LEU A 38 6.76 -20.98 14.61
C LEU A 38 8.20 -21.51 14.46
N PRO A 39 8.42 -22.85 14.31
CA PRO A 39 9.76 -23.36 14.06
C PRO A 39 10.39 -22.78 12.77
N LEU A 40 9.59 -22.59 11.72
CA LEU A 40 10.09 -22.02 10.47
C LEU A 40 10.47 -20.54 10.63
N LEU A 41 9.65 -19.76 11.34
CA LEU A 41 9.95 -18.38 11.63
C LEU A 41 11.28 -18.25 12.39
N THR A 42 11.45 -19.07 13.42
CA THR A 42 12.66 -19.07 14.26
C THR A 42 13.91 -19.50 13.50
N LEU A 43 13.85 -20.63 12.78
CA LEU A 43 14.99 -21.18 12.04
C LEU A 43 15.45 -20.28 10.89
N THR A 44 14.53 -19.55 10.30
CA THR A 44 14.83 -18.64 9.20
C THR A 44 15.11 -17.20 9.66
N GLU A 45 14.92 -16.89 10.93
CA GLU A 45 15.19 -15.55 11.52
C GLU A 45 14.44 -14.42 10.77
N LYS A 46 13.34 -14.75 10.11
CA LYS A 46 12.55 -13.78 9.33
C LYS A 46 11.79 -12.82 10.25
N LYS A 47 11.57 -11.60 9.75
CA LYS A 47 10.87 -10.54 10.49
C LYS A 47 9.66 -10.07 9.70
N ILE A 48 8.54 -9.85 10.41
CA ILE A 48 7.33 -9.26 9.86
C ILE A 48 7.02 -8.02 10.67
N LEU A 49 6.93 -6.89 9.99
CA LEU A 49 6.65 -5.59 10.58
C LEU A 49 5.42 -4.98 9.93
N GLY A 50 4.61 -4.28 10.71
CA GLY A 50 3.58 -3.39 10.21
C GLY A 50 4.14 -1.98 10.06
N SER A 51 3.63 -1.23 9.08
CA SER A 51 3.89 0.20 8.93
C SER A 51 2.56 0.90 8.63
N TYR A 52 2.21 1.88 9.42
CA TYR A 52 0.94 2.58 9.31
C TYR A 52 1.17 4.07 9.10
N VAL A 53 0.72 4.56 7.94
CA VAL A 53 0.79 5.96 7.49
C VAL A 53 2.14 6.63 7.83
N GLY A 54 2.13 7.92 8.10
CA GLY A 54 3.30 8.70 8.49
C GLY A 54 2.93 9.79 9.50
N SER A 55 3.93 10.46 10.00
CA SER A 55 3.80 11.63 10.88
C SER A 55 3.60 12.91 10.07
N LEU A 56 3.19 13.99 10.75
CA LEU A 56 3.10 15.33 10.14
C LEU A 56 4.47 15.81 9.64
N GLY A 57 5.56 15.48 10.36
CA GLY A 57 6.92 15.80 9.95
C GLY A 57 7.30 15.14 8.63
N GLU A 58 7.05 13.82 8.49
CA GLU A 58 7.30 13.08 7.26
C GLU A 58 6.46 13.60 6.08
N MET A 59 5.21 14.04 6.33
CA MET A 59 4.40 14.70 5.32
C MET A 59 5.04 16.01 4.86
N GLY A 60 5.59 16.81 5.79
CA GLY A 60 6.33 18.03 5.46
C GLY A 60 7.53 17.75 4.55
N GLU A 61 8.35 16.78 4.89
CA GLU A 61 9.50 16.35 4.09
C GLU A 61 9.07 15.86 2.69
N LEU A 62 7.98 15.08 2.62
CA LEU A 62 7.42 14.64 1.33
C LEU A 62 6.99 15.81 0.47
N MET A 63 6.31 16.80 1.04
CA MET A 63 5.88 18.02 0.32
C MET A 63 7.06 18.84 -0.20
N GLU A 64 8.17 18.91 0.54
CA GLU A 64 9.41 19.54 0.07
C GLU A 64 10.02 18.79 -1.13
N LEU A 65 10.00 17.45 -1.11
CA LEU A 65 10.47 16.63 -2.23
C LEU A 65 9.62 16.85 -3.49
N VAL A 66 8.30 16.91 -3.34
CA VAL A 66 7.38 17.22 -4.45
C VAL A 66 7.61 18.62 -4.97
N ALA A 67 7.69 19.64 -4.10
CA ALA A 67 7.91 21.03 -4.48
C ALA A 67 9.27 21.26 -5.19
N SER A 68 10.27 20.46 -4.84
CA SER A 68 11.59 20.50 -5.51
C SER A 68 11.64 19.72 -6.84
N GLY A 69 10.54 19.11 -7.27
CA GLY A 69 10.45 18.32 -8.49
C GLY A 69 11.21 16.99 -8.47
N LYS A 70 11.60 16.51 -7.28
CA LYS A 70 12.29 15.22 -7.12
C LYS A 70 11.34 14.01 -7.16
N ILE A 71 10.07 14.25 -6.90
CA ILE A 71 9.01 13.24 -6.94
C ILE A 71 7.85 13.82 -7.75
N GLU A 72 7.37 13.05 -8.72
CA GLU A 72 6.15 13.37 -9.44
C GLU A 72 4.93 12.97 -8.59
N PRO A 73 3.96 13.86 -8.40
CA PRO A 73 2.73 13.53 -7.71
C PRO A 73 1.92 12.49 -8.50
N VAL A 74 1.12 11.72 -7.79
CA VAL A 74 0.17 10.78 -8.44
C VAL A 74 -0.85 11.58 -9.24
N GLU A 75 -1.16 11.14 -10.45
CA GLU A 75 -2.22 11.75 -11.27
C GLU A 75 -3.57 11.66 -10.55
N VAL A 76 -4.29 12.79 -10.57
CA VAL A 76 -5.62 12.90 -9.98
C VAL A 76 -6.60 13.28 -11.08
N GLU A 77 -7.54 12.39 -11.39
CA GLU A 77 -8.67 12.66 -12.26
C GLU A 77 -9.79 13.35 -11.47
N SER A 78 -10.36 14.43 -11.99
CA SER A 78 -11.52 15.08 -11.39
C SER A 78 -12.80 14.62 -12.10
N ARG A 79 -13.79 14.16 -11.34
CA ARG A 79 -15.10 13.75 -11.82
C ARG A 79 -16.20 14.44 -11.02
N ASN A 80 -17.37 14.62 -11.65
CA ASN A 80 -18.54 15.12 -10.93
C ASN A 80 -19.04 14.09 -9.90
N VAL A 81 -19.54 14.55 -8.76
CA VAL A 81 -20.07 13.68 -7.69
C VAL A 81 -21.20 12.75 -8.17
N SER A 82 -21.95 13.12 -9.20
CA SER A 82 -22.97 12.26 -9.82
C SER A 82 -22.39 10.94 -10.37
N GLU A 83 -21.08 10.90 -10.66
CA GLU A 83 -20.36 9.71 -11.14
C GLU A 83 -19.80 8.84 -9.98
N ALA A 84 -20.09 9.17 -8.73
CA ALA A 84 -19.51 8.48 -7.58
C ALA A 84 -19.71 6.96 -7.61
N ASN A 85 -20.94 6.50 -7.89
CA ASN A 85 -21.25 5.07 -7.94
C ASN A 85 -20.46 4.36 -9.05
N LYS A 86 -20.41 4.95 -10.24
CA LYS A 86 -19.64 4.43 -11.36
C LYS A 86 -18.15 4.34 -11.02
N THR A 87 -17.61 5.41 -10.42
CA THR A 87 -16.20 5.47 -10.00
C THR A 87 -15.86 4.37 -8.98
N LEU A 88 -16.75 4.12 -8.01
CA LEU A 88 -16.58 3.04 -7.04
C LEU A 88 -16.62 1.65 -7.65
N GLU A 89 -17.47 1.43 -8.67
CA GLU A 89 -17.52 0.17 -9.42
C GLU A 89 -16.24 -0.05 -10.22
N GLU A 90 -15.76 0.96 -10.95
CA GLU A 90 -14.49 0.91 -11.68
C GLU A 90 -13.30 0.64 -10.75
N MET A 91 -13.28 1.28 -9.56
CA MET A 91 -12.26 1.03 -8.54
C MET A 91 -12.31 -0.41 -8.04
N LYS A 92 -13.50 -0.94 -7.75
CA LYS A 92 -13.70 -2.32 -7.31
C LYS A 92 -13.22 -3.34 -8.34
N ASN A 93 -13.39 -3.03 -9.62
CA ASN A 93 -12.98 -3.87 -10.74
C ASN A 93 -11.48 -3.73 -11.08
N GLY A 94 -10.75 -2.79 -10.46
CA GLY A 94 -9.35 -2.52 -10.76
C GLY A 94 -9.12 -1.81 -12.10
N GLU A 95 -10.12 -1.08 -12.59
CA GLU A 95 -10.10 -0.37 -13.88
C GLU A 95 -9.55 1.06 -13.76
N LEU A 96 -9.40 1.57 -12.53
CA LEU A 96 -8.85 2.90 -12.26
C LEU A 96 -7.35 2.86 -12.01
N LEU A 97 -6.64 3.78 -12.64
CA LEU A 97 -5.23 4.08 -12.37
C LEU A 97 -5.13 5.45 -11.71
N GLY A 98 -4.35 5.55 -10.64
CA GLY A 98 -4.18 6.81 -9.90
C GLY A 98 -5.31 7.08 -8.90
N LEU A 99 -5.63 8.34 -8.72
CA LEU A 99 -6.64 8.81 -7.78
C LEU A 99 -7.77 9.53 -8.53
N VAL A 100 -8.99 9.43 -8.00
CA VAL A 100 -10.14 10.19 -8.47
C VAL A 100 -10.61 11.12 -7.36
N SER A 101 -10.76 12.41 -7.67
CA SER A 101 -11.38 13.41 -6.84
C SER A 101 -12.79 13.70 -7.34
N LEU A 102 -13.77 13.67 -6.45
CA LEU A 102 -15.15 14.03 -6.79
C LEU A 102 -15.40 15.50 -6.47
N THR A 103 -15.91 16.24 -7.45
CA THR A 103 -16.23 17.65 -7.32
C THR A 103 -17.74 17.89 -7.27
N HIS A 104 -18.14 18.93 -6.57
CA HIS A 104 -19.51 19.42 -6.49
C HIS A 104 -19.62 20.71 -7.33
N ASP A 105 -19.85 20.56 -8.59
CA ASP A 105 -20.01 21.71 -9.50
C ASP A 105 -21.47 22.04 -9.72
#